data_3f3743e8113fbd51bd01c4b4bce6a63b
#
_entry.id   3f3743e8113fbd51bd01c4b4bce6a63b
#
_cell.length_a   1.000
_cell.length_b   1.000
_cell.length_c   1.000
_cell.angle_alpha   90.00
_cell.angle_beta   90.00
_cell.angle_gamma   90.00
#
_symmetry.space_group_name_H-M   'P 1'
#
loop_
_entity.id
_entity.type
_entity.pdbx_description
1 polymer ?
#
loop_
_entity_poly.entity_id
_entity_poly.type
_entity_poly.pdbx_seq_one_letter_code
_entity_poly.pdbx_strand_id
1 'polypeptide(L)'
;NASNLSNYYVGMSYLKLKDYKNSIKYLSQFNSDDQILSSLAKGSIGDCFIQLDQLEDALDYYEKAIDINTNDYTTAMYLLKAAHVSMELNKNKKAYNYFSRIKLDFPNNIAAENIDVFIAKAKALLK
;
A
#
# COMPACT_ATOMS: atom_id res chain seq x y z
N ASN A 1 9.34 -4.83 -21.71
CA ASN A 1 9.33 -5.94 -22.66
C ASN A 1 8.45 -7.08 -22.16
N ALA A 2 8.25 -8.10 -22.98
CA ALA A 2 7.36 -9.22 -22.65
C ALA A 2 7.79 -9.96 -21.38
N SER A 3 9.10 -10.17 -21.20
CA SER A 3 9.64 -10.86 -20.02
C SER A 3 9.36 -10.06 -18.74
N ASN A 4 9.49 -8.74 -18.79
CA ASN A 4 9.24 -7.88 -17.66
C ASN A 4 7.75 -7.90 -17.28
N LEU A 5 6.85 -7.79 -18.26
CA LEU A 5 5.41 -7.87 -18.01
C LEU A 5 5.00 -9.23 -17.47
N SER A 6 5.67 -10.31 -17.94
CA SER A 6 5.46 -11.65 -17.38
C SER A 6 5.75 -11.70 -15.89
N ASN A 7 6.78 -11.00 -15.43
CA ASN A 7 7.10 -10.94 -13.99
C ASN A 7 5.92 -10.38 -13.17
N TYR A 8 5.22 -9.39 -13.70
CA TYR A 8 4.04 -8.86 -13.04
C TYR A 8 2.94 -9.92 -12.93
N TYR A 9 2.59 -10.56 -14.05
CA TYR A 9 1.51 -11.56 -14.06
C TYR A 9 1.85 -12.80 -13.25
N VAL A 10 3.08 -13.28 -13.33
CA VAL A 10 3.54 -14.43 -12.54
C VAL A 10 3.51 -14.07 -11.05
N GLY A 11 4.00 -12.89 -10.70
CA GLY A 11 3.99 -12.42 -9.31
C GLY A 11 2.58 -12.33 -8.75
N MET A 12 1.64 -11.77 -9.53
CA MET A 12 0.22 -11.67 -9.11
C MET A 12 -0.43 -13.04 -9.00
N SER A 13 -0.06 -13.98 -9.85
CA SER A 13 -0.55 -15.37 -9.78
C SER A 13 -0.09 -16.05 -8.50
N TYR A 14 1.17 -15.88 -8.12
CA TYR A 14 1.67 -16.40 -6.86
C TYR A 14 0.97 -15.76 -5.66
N LEU A 15 0.66 -14.47 -5.73
CA LEU A 15 -0.10 -13.81 -4.67
C LEU A 15 -1.48 -14.46 -4.47
N LYS A 16 -2.18 -14.74 -5.56
CA LYS A 16 -3.47 -15.45 -5.51
C LYS A 16 -3.34 -16.85 -4.91
N LEU A 17 -2.23 -17.53 -5.18
CA LEU A 17 -1.93 -18.84 -4.64
C LEU A 17 -1.40 -18.79 -3.21
N LYS A 18 -1.26 -17.58 -2.65
CA LYS A 18 -0.72 -17.35 -1.30
C LYS A 18 0.73 -17.79 -1.15
N ASP A 19 1.45 -17.85 -2.26
CA ASP A 19 2.90 -18.08 -2.26
C ASP A 19 3.59 -16.71 -2.25
N TYR A 20 3.68 -16.14 -1.05
CA TYR A 20 4.08 -14.75 -0.89
C TYR A 20 5.56 -14.53 -1.22
N LYS A 21 6.43 -15.48 -0.92
CA LYS A 21 7.86 -15.34 -1.20
C LYS A 21 8.13 -15.30 -2.70
N ASN A 22 7.50 -16.18 -3.47
CA ASN A 22 7.64 -16.17 -4.92
C ASN A 22 6.97 -14.95 -5.54
N SER A 23 5.83 -14.52 -5.00
CA SER A 23 5.18 -13.29 -5.44
C SER A 23 6.14 -12.10 -5.32
N ILE A 24 6.76 -11.92 -4.17
CA ILE A 24 7.73 -10.85 -3.93
C ILE A 24 8.89 -10.95 -4.93
N LYS A 25 9.41 -12.15 -5.14
CA LYS A 25 10.52 -12.37 -6.06
C LYS A 25 10.23 -11.85 -7.47
N TYR A 26 9.08 -12.24 -8.02
CA TYR A 26 8.72 -11.85 -9.39
C TYR A 26 8.28 -10.39 -9.49
N LEU A 27 7.48 -9.91 -8.53
CA LEU A 27 7.06 -8.51 -8.52
C LEU A 27 8.24 -7.54 -8.33
N SER A 28 9.27 -7.96 -7.60
CA SER A 28 10.47 -7.15 -7.40
C SER A 28 11.29 -6.98 -8.68
N GLN A 29 11.15 -7.90 -9.62
CA GLN A 29 11.83 -7.84 -10.92
C GLN A 29 11.06 -7.04 -11.97
N PHE A 30 9.84 -6.64 -11.64
CA PHE A 30 8.99 -5.89 -12.57
C PHE A 30 9.31 -4.40 -12.52
N ASN A 31 9.48 -3.82 -13.71
CA ASN A 31 9.62 -2.37 -13.90
C ASN A 31 8.71 -1.95 -15.04
N SER A 32 8.11 -0.77 -14.94
CA SER A 32 7.23 -0.25 -15.97
C SER A 32 7.21 1.27 -15.96
N ASP A 33 7.04 1.85 -17.15
CA ASP A 33 6.74 3.27 -17.29
C ASP A 33 5.27 3.56 -16.98
N ASP A 34 4.43 2.52 -16.95
CA ASP A 34 3.05 2.64 -16.47
C ASP A 34 3.07 2.79 -14.95
N GLN A 35 2.80 4.01 -14.49
CA GLN A 35 2.90 4.36 -13.08
C GLN A 35 1.84 3.65 -12.23
N ILE A 36 0.67 3.36 -12.79
CA ILE A 36 -0.37 2.63 -12.05
C ILE A 36 0.05 1.18 -11.85
N LEU A 37 0.56 0.52 -12.90
CA LEU A 37 1.07 -0.85 -12.74
C LEU A 37 2.25 -0.91 -11.79
N SER A 38 3.15 0.08 -11.83
CA SER A 38 4.28 0.15 -10.91
C SER A 38 3.81 0.30 -9.46
N SER A 39 2.83 1.15 -9.20
CA SER A 39 2.24 1.31 -7.86
C SER A 39 1.58 0.03 -7.39
N LEU A 40 0.82 -0.64 -8.27
CA LEU A 40 0.15 -1.90 -7.94
C LEU A 40 1.17 -3.00 -7.60
N ALA A 41 2.27 -3.07 -8.34
CA ALA A 41 3.33 -4.06 -8.06
C ALA A 41 3.95 -3.80 -6.68
N LYS A 42 4.32 -2.56 -6.38
CA LYS A 42 4.89 -2.20 -5.07
C LYS A 42 3.91 -2.45 -3.93
N GLY A 43 2.67 -2.03 -4.10
CA GLY A 43 1.64 -2.24 -3.08
C GLY A 43 1.32 -3.71 -2.87
N SER A 44 1.34 -4.51 -3.94
CA SER A 44 1.13 -5.96 -3.83
C SER A 44 2.27 -6.65 -3.08
N ILE A 45 3.51 -6.17 -3.23
CA ILE A 45 4.62 -6.63 -2.41
C ILE A 45 4.34 -6.29 -0.94
N GLY A 46 3.84 -5.09 -0.66
CA GLY A 46 3.39 -4.72 0.69
C GLY A 46 2.37 -5.68 1.24
N ASP A 47 1.37 -6.06 0.44
CA ASP A 47 0.35 -7.04 0.84
C ASP A 47 0.99 -8.39 1.20
N CYS A 48 2.00 -8.82 0.44
CA CYS A 48 2.74 -10.05 0.76
C CYS A 48 3.44 -9.95 2.11
N PHE A 49 4.07 -8.83 2.41
CA PHE A 49 4.74 -8.63 3.69
C PHE A 49 3.77 -8.59 4.86
N ILE A 50 2.55 -8.08 4.66
CA ILE A 50 1.49 -8.17 5.69
C ILE A 50 1.23 -9.65 6.03
N GLN A 51 1.08 -10.49 5.02
CA GLN A 51 0.80 -11.91 5.22
C GLN A 51 1.97 -12.66 5.85
N LEU A 52 3.19 -12.18 5.66
CA LEU A 52 4.39 -12.73 6.28
C LEU A 52 4.67 -12.13 7.66
N ASP A 53 3.78 -11.29 8.17
CA ASP A 53 3.92 -10.60 9.46
C ASP A 53 5.18 -9.75 9.54
N GLN A 54 5.56 -9.14 8.41
CA GLN A 54 6.69 -8.21 8.31
C GLN A 54 6.16 -6.80 8.08
N LEU A 55 5.63 -6.19 9.15
CA LEU A 55 4.89 -4.94 9.06
C LEU A 55 5.73 -3.74 8.63
N GLU A 56 6.99 -3.68 9.09
CA GLU A 56 7.90 -2.58 8.68
C GLU A 56 8.16 -2.61 7.17
N ASP A 57 8.40 -3.80 6.63
CA ASP A 57 8.61 -3.96 5.19
C ASP A 57 7.35 -3.64 4.41
N ALA A 58 6.19 -4.05 4.93
CA ALA A 58 4.91 -3.74 4.30
C ALA A 58 4.69 -2.23 4.20
N LEU A 59 4.94 -1.51 5.29
CA LEU A 59 4.80 -0.05 5.30
C LEU A 59 5.73 0.59 4.27
N ASP A 60 6.97 0.15 4.21
CA ASP A 60 7.96 0.67 3.26
C ASP A 60 7.46 0.53 1.81
N TYR A 61 6.91 -0.62 1.46
CA TYR A 61 6.40 -0.86 0.10
C TYR A 61 5.11 -0.11 -0.20
N TYR A 62 4.22 0.04 0.78
CA TYR A 62 3.04 0.89 0.59
C TYR A 62 3.45 2.35 0.35
N GLU A 63 4.45 2.84 1.07
CA GLU A 63 4.96 4.20 0.87
C GLU A 63 5.60 4.36 -0.50
N LYS A 64 6.34 3.37 -0.97
CA LYS A 64 6.87 3.36 -2.35
C LYS A 64 5.76 3.42 -3.38
N ALA A 65 4.68 2.67 -3.18
CA ALA A 65 3.53 2.69 -4.08
C ALA A 65 2.88 4.08 -4.13
N ILE A 66 2.74 4.74 -3.00
CA ILE A 66 2.17 6.09 -2.90
C ILE A 66 3.06 7.10 -3.63
N ASP A 67 4.37 6.98 -3.49
CA ASP A 67 5.34 7.96 -4.01
C ASP A 67 5.50 7.90 -5.53
N ILE A 68 5.16 6.78 -6.17
CA ILE A 68 5.31 6.63 -7.63
C ILE A 68 4.40 7.59 -8.38
N ASN A 69 3.15 7.72 -7.95
CA ASN A 69 2.15 8.51 -8.68
C ASN A 69 1.00 8.86 -7.76
N THR A 70 0.47 10.08 -7.90
CA THR A 70 -0.75 10.48 -7.20
C THR A 70 -1.94 10.36 -8.16
N ASN A 71 -2.89 9.50 -7.82
CA ASN A 71 -4.10 9.28 -8.60
C ASN A 71 -5.23 8.78 -7.69
N ASP A 72 -6.46 8.86 -8.18
CA ASP A 72 -7.65 8.48 -7.41
C ASP A 72 -7.78 6.97 -7.22
N TYR A 73 -7.05 6.18 -8.00
CA TYR A 73 -7.20 4.73 -8.00
C TYR A 73 -6.29 4.04 -6.97
N THR A 74 -4.97 4.27 -7.05
CA THR A 74 -4.02 3.56 -6.18
C THR A 74 -3.66 4.35 -4.93
N THR A 75 -3.57 5.66 -5.01
CA THR A 75 -3.05 6.48 -3.90
C THR A 75 -3.92 6.37 -2.65
N ALA A 76 -5.23 6.54 -2.79
CA ALA A 76 -6.14 6.46 -1.63
C ALA A 76 -6.11 5.08 -0.98
N MET A 77 -6.08 4.03 -1.81
CA MET A 77 -6.03 2.64 -1.33
C MET A 77 -4.76 2.38 -0.51
N TYR A 78 -3.61 2.78 -1.04
CA TYR A 78 -2.34 2.53 -0.34
C TYR A 78 -2.10 3.46 0.84
N LEU A 79 -2.65 4.68 0.80
CA LEU A 79 -2.69 5.55 1.98
C LEU A 79 -3.45 4.88 3.13
N LEU A 80 -4.59 4.26 2.83
CA LEU A 80 -5.37 3.58 3.86
C LEU A 80 -4.61 2.40 4.44
N LYS A 81 -4.00 1.58 3.59
CA LYS A 81 -3.21 0.44 4.03
C LYS A 81 -1.99 0.88 4.85
N ALA A 82 -1.28 1.90 4.38
CA ALA A 82 -0.12 2.46 5.09
C ALA A 82 -0.53 3.03 6.46
N ALA A 83 -1.68 3.70 6.52
CA ALA A 83 -2.18 4.27 7.77
C ALA A 83 -2.48 3.19 8.81
N HIS A 84 -3.17 2.13 8.40
CA HIS A 84 -3.50 1.03 9.33
C HIS A 84 -2.24 0.30 9.81
N VAL A 85 -1.28 0.04 8.93
CA VAL A 85 0.00 -0.57 9.33
C VAL A 85 0.76 0.34 10.28
N SER A 86 0.75 1.64 10.01
CA SER A 86 1.40 2.63 10.89
C SER A 86 0.80 2.60 12.29
N MET A 87 -0.53 2.46 12.41
CA MET A 87 -1.19 2.30 13.71
C MET A 87 -0.68 1.05 14.45
N GLU A 88 -0.61 -0.07 13.75
CA GLU A 88 -0.12 -1.32 14.37
C GLU A 88 1.33 -1.21 14.82
N LEU A 89 2.13 -0.42 14.12
CA LEU A 89 3.53 -0.17 14.48
C LEU A 89 3.70 0.95 15.52
N ASN A 90 2.61 1.48 16.05
CA ASN A 90 2.61 2.62 16.98
C ASN A 90 3.22 3.89 16.39
N LYS A 91 3.20 4.00 15.06
CA LYS A 91 3.62 5.21 14.33
C LYS A 91 2.40 6.12 14.16
N ASN A 92 1.90 6.63 15.28
CA ASN A 92 0.58 7.27 15.33
C ASN A 92 0.52 8.60 14.57
N LYS A 93 1.61 9.36 14.57
CA LYS A 93 1.69 10.61 13.81
C LYS A 93 1.61 10.33 12.30
N LYS A 94 2.34 9.33 11.84
CA LYS A 94 2.32 8.92 10.43
C LYS A 94 0.91 8.46 10.04
N ALA A 95 0.27 7.64 10.88
CA ALA A 95 -1.09 7.18 10.66
C ALA A 95 -2.07 8.35 10.57
N TYR A 96 -1.99 9.29 11.53
CA TYR A 96 -2.82 10.48 11.53
C TYR A 96 -2.67 11.26 10.21
N ASN A 97 -1.44 11.46 9.76
CA ASN A 97 -1.17 12.20 8.53
C ASN A 97 -1.75 11.50 7.30
N TYR A 98 -1.62 10.18 7.21
CA TYR A 98 -2.16 9.42 6.08
C TYR A 98 -3.69 9.41 6.06
N PHE A 99 -4.33 9.18 7.20
CA PHE A 99 -5.80 9.25 7.27
C PHE A 99 -6.30 10.65 6.93
N SER A 100 -5.63 11.69 7.42
CA SER A 100 -6.01 13.08 7.15
C SER A 100 -5.88 13.41 5.66
N ARG A 101 -4.84 12.90 5.01
CA ARG A 101 -4.65 13.10 3.57
C ARG A 101 -5.77 12.45 2.76
N ILE A 102 -6.24 11.27 3.17
CA ILE A 102 -7.38 10.62 2.50
C ILE A 102 -8.61 11.52 2.57
N LYS A 103 -8.90 12.06 3.75
CA LYS A 103 -10.05 12.95 3.94
C LYS A 103 -9.95 14.20 3.08
N LEU A 104 -8.76 14.80 3.02
CA LEU A 104 -8.53 16.06 2.30
C LEU A 104 -8.54 15.87 0.78
N ASP A 105 -7.80 14.88 0.29
CA ASP A 105 -7.52 14.74 -1.15
C ASP A 105 -8.47 13.77 -1.85
N PHE A 106 -9.05 12.81 -1.12
CA PHE A 106 -9.86 11.75 -1.69
C PHE A 106 -11.17 11.54 -0.94
N PRO A 107 -11.94 12.61 -0.66
CA PRO A 107 -13.12 12.50 0.21
C PRO A 107 -14.25 11.62 -0.37
N ASN A 108 -14.28 11.45 -1.68
CA ASN A 108 -15.31 10.66 -2.36
C ASN A 108 -14.87 9.23 -2.69
N ASN A 109 -13.64 8.87 -2.32
CA ASN A 109 -13.12 7.53 -2.53
C ASN A 109 -13.63 6.59 -1.42
N ILE A 110 -13.79 5.31 -1.74
CA ILE A 110 -14.19 4.30 -0.76
C ILE A 110 -13.23 4.25 0.43
N ALA A 111 -11.96 4.57 0.22
CA ALA A 111 -10.96 4.63 1.29
C ALA A 111 -11.30 5.67 2.37
N ALA A 112 -12.11 6.67 2.04
CA ALA A 112 -12.54 7.71 2.99
C ALA A 112 -13.72 7.27 3.86
N GLU A 113 -14.27 6.08 3.63
CA GLU A 113 -15.37 5.55 4.43
C GLU A 113 -14.94 5.39 5.88
N ASN A 114 -15.71 5.98 6.81
CA ASN A 114 -15.40 6.00 8.23
C ASN A 114 -14.07 6.70 8.59
N ILE A 115 -13.57 7.55 7.72
CA ILE A 115 -12.24 8.16 7.89
C ILE A 115 -12.16 9.01 9.16
N ASP A 116 -13.24 9.69 9.55
CA ASP A 116 -13.24 10.52 10.75
C ASP A 116 -13.02 9.70 12.03
N VAL A 117 -13.51 8.46 12.05
CA VAL A 117 -13.29 7.55 13.18
C VAL A 117 -11.80 7.20 13.29
N PHE A 118 -11.16 6.88 12.16
CA PHE A 118 -9.73 6.54 12.15
C PHE A 118 -8.86 7.74 12.48
N ILE A 119 -9.20 8.93 11.98
CA ILE A 119 -8.49 10.16 12.33
C ILE A 119 -8.56 10.40 13.83
N ALA A 120 -9.75 10.27 14.43
CA ALA A 120 -9.94 10.45 15.86
C ALA A 120 -9.12 9.45 16.68
N LYS A 121 -9.10 8.18 16.27
CA LYS A 121 -8.30 7.14 16.95
C LYS A 121 -6.81 7.47 16.91
N ALA A 122 -6.30 7.81 15.73
CA ALA A 122 -4.88 8.16 15.58
C ALA A 122 -4.53 9.40 16.39
N LYS A 123 -5.39 10.42 16.34
CA LYS A 123 -5.20 11.68 17.09
C LYS A 123 -5.15 11.43 18.60
N ALA A 124 -6.02 10.56 19.11
CA ALA A 124 -6.07 10.25 20.54
C ALA A 124 -4.77 9.59 21.03
N LEU A 125 -4.03 8.93 20.14
CA LEU A 125 -2.77 8.28 20.48
C LEU A 125 -1.55 9.20 20.30
N LEU A 126 -1.75 10.41 19.82
CA LEU A 126 -0.68 11.41 19.73
C LEU A 126 -0.43 12.00 21.13
N LYS A 127 0.81 11.95 21.53
CA LYS A 127 1.21 12.47 22.85
C LYS A 127 2.50 13.23 22.76
#